data_8b8e1b972f89255601d98cbd2fd7c309
#
_entry.id   8b8e1b972f89255601d98cbd2fd7c309
#
_cell.length_a   1.000
_cell.length_b   1.000
_cell.length_c   1.000
_cell.angle_alpha   90.00
_cell.angle_beta   90.00
_cell.angle_gamma   90.00
#
_symmetry.space_group_name_H-M   'P 1'
#
loop_
_entity.id
_entity.type
_entity.pdbx_description
1 polymer ?
#
loop_
_entity_poly.entity_id
_entity_poly.type
_entity_poly.pdbx_seq_one_letter_code
_entity_poly.pdbx_strand_id
1 'polypeptide(L)'
;MRLFLRDKPVPRELLDEALLLAMRAPSNSNIQPWRVFVASGPRRDRLVEALLEAASAGFPVTMGIPESFLPLRQELGGLVYGSMGIPRHDAEARRLARLRNWEFFRAPVGAVVCMHRDLGLVDSLGVGMFLQTLLLGLTERGLGTCVQVSIAEYLAIVRAHLDVPDDLTVLCGLAIGYPDPAFPANSLAVPRNPVESKIGRAHV
;
A
#
# COMPACT_ATOMS: atom_id res chain seq x y z
N MET A 1 1.70 -8.27 -2.17
CA MET A 1 2.75 -8.90 -1.35
C MET A 1 2.43 -8.73 0.13
N ARG A 2 2.95 -9.62 0.99
CA ARG A 2 2.65 -9.62 2.43
C ARG A 2 3.89 -9.84 3.30
N LEU A 3 5.05 -10.03 2.68
CA LEU A 3 6.36 -10.03 3.32
C LEU A 3 7.45 -9.80 2.27
N PHE A 4 8.49 -9.06 2.67
CA PHE A 4 9.63 -8.75 1.82
C PHE A 4 10.93 -9.20 2.48
N LEU A 5 11.97 -9.42 1.68
CA LEU A 5 13.34 -9.69 2.13
C LEU A 5 13.92 -8.36 2.65
N ARG A 6 13.94 -8.21 3.99
CA ARG A 6 14.36 -6.97 4.65
C ARG A 6 15.78 -6.54 4.29
N ASP A 7 16.69 -7.52 4.25
CA ASP A 7 18.13 -7.29 4.10
C ASP A 7 18.58 -7.26 2.63
N LYS A 8 17.62 -7.37 1.68
CA LYS A 8 17.91 -7.24 0.25
C LYS A 8 17.61 -5.81 -0.19
N PRO A 9 18.64 -4.97 -0.39
CA PRO A 9 18.44 -3.56 -0.76
C PRO A 9 17.76 -3.43 -2.13
N VAL A 10 16.96 -2.39 -2.29
CA VAL A 10 16.42 -1.99 -3.58
C VAL A 10 17.39 -0.98 -4.20
N PRO A 11 17.97 -1.26 -5.37
CA PRO A 11 18.80 -0.30 -6.09
C PRO A 11 18.00 0.96 -6.41
N ARG A 12 18.61 2.12 -6.17
CA ARG A 12 17.97 3.42 -6.39
C ARG A 12 17.57 3.61 -7.85
N GLU A 13 18.41 3.13 -8.75
CA GLU A 13 18.21 3.24 -10.20
C GLU A 13 16.91 2.59 -10.64
N LEU A 14 16.58 1.40 -10.11
CA LEU A 14 15.33 0.69 -10.43
C LEU A 14 14.09 1.46 -9.95
N LEU A 15 14.20 2.12 -8.79
CA LEU A 15 13.13 2.96 -8.27
C LEU A 15 12.96 4.22 -9.10
N ASP A 16 14.06 4.91 -9.42
CA ASP A 16 14.06 6.14 -10.21
C ASP A 16 13.50 5.90 -11.61
N GLU A 17 13.88 4.81 -12.28
CA GLU A 17 13.34 4.41 -13.59
C GLU A 17 11.83 4.15 -13.54
N ALA A 18 11.35 3.41 -12.52
CA ALA A 18 9.94 3.14 -12.35
C ALA A 18 9.12 4.43 -12.06
N LEU A 19 9.70 5.35 -11.27
CA LEU A 19 9.11 6.67 -11.01
C LEU A 19 9.04 7.51 -12.29
N LEU A 20 10.10 7.54 -13.11
CA LEU A 20 10.11 8.24 -14.40
C LEU A 20 9.02 7.71 -15.34
N LEU A 21 8.83 6.39 -15.37
CA LEU A 21 7.73 5.77 -16.13
C LEU A 21 6.37 6.23 -15.58
N ALA A 22 6.19 6.20 -14.26
CA ALA A 22 4.94 6.59 -13.61
C ALA A 22 4.58 8.06 -13.84
N MET A 23 5.56 8.95 -13.97
CA MET A 23 5.36 10.37 -14.29
C MET A 23 4.70 10.60 -15.67
N ARG A 24 4.60 9.57 -16.52
CA ARG A 24 3.89 9.62 -17.79
C ARG A 24 2.38 9.41 -17.66
N ALA A 25 1.91 9.10 -16.46
CA ALA A 25 0.47 8.93 -16.21
C ALA A 25 -0.31 10.21 -16.57
N PRO A 26 -1.49 10.08 -17.17
CA PRO A 26 -2.36 11.23 -17.42
C PRO A 26 -2.99 11.75 -16.13
N SER A 27 -3.40 13.03 -16.15
CA SER A 27 -4.18 13.65 -15.09
C SER A 27 -5.12 14.71 -15.62
N ASN A 28 -6.16 15.04 -14.87
CA ASN A 28 -7.06 16.13 -15.20
C ASN A 28 -6.26 17.41 -15.48
N SER A 29 -6.48 18.05 -16.63
CA SER A 29 -5.79 19.29 -17.03
C SER A 29 -4.26 19.26 -16.85
N ASN A 30 -3.67 18.07 -16.85
CA ASN A 30 -2.23 17.86 -16.64
C ASN A 30 -1.69 18.44 -15.31
N ILE A 31 -2.52 18.47 -14.26
CA ILE A 31 -2.11 19.04 -12.96
C ILE A 31 -1.14 18.16 -12.17
N GLN A 32 -0.97 16.89 -12.56
CA GLN A 32 -0.02 15.96 -11.97
C GLN A 32 -0.10 15.94 -10.42
N PRO A 33 -1.25 15.53 -9.85
CA PRO A 33 -1.62 15.78 -8.46
C PRO A 33 -0.81 14.98 -7.44
N TRP A 34 -0.09 13.96 -7.87
CA TRP A 34 0.66 13.05 -7.01
C TRP A 34 1.88 13.72 -6.38
N ARG A 35 2.13 13.38 -5.12
CA ARG A 35 3.37 13.64 -4.39
C ARG A 35 3.76 12.36 -3.68
N VAL A 36 5.04 11.99 -3.77
CA VAL A 36 5.55 10.75 -3.17
C VAL A 36 6.74 11.07 -2.28
N PHE A 37 6.69 10.59 -1.04
CA PHE A 37 7.78 10.69 -0.08
C PHE A 37 8.33 9.30 0.16
N VAL A 38 9.60 9.08 -0.12
CA VAL A 38 10.25 7.78 -0.04
C VAL A 38 11.22 7.75 1.13
N ALA A 39 11.20 6.68 1.90
CA ALA A 39 12.12 6.43 2.99
C ALA A 39 12.77 5.05 2.86
N SER A 40 14.07 5.00 3.15
CA SER A 40 14.86 3.79 3.27
C SER A 40 15.87 3.93 4.41
N GLY A 41 16.54 2.83 4.79
CA GLY A 41 17.57 2.85 5.85
C GLY A 41 17.06 3.45 7.17
N PRO A 42 17.91 4.18 7.91
CA PRO A 42 17.57 4.66 9.25
C PRO A 42 16.33 5.55 9.33
N ARG A 43 16.00 6.30 8.25
CA ARG A 43 14.80 7.14 8.23
C ARG A 43 13.53 6.28 8.19
N ARG A 44 13.54 5.24 7.34
CA ARG A 44 12.45 4.26 7.27
C ARG A 44 12.30 3.51 8.59
N ASP A 45 13.41 3.13 9.23
CA ASP A 45 13.36 2.35 10.46
C ASP A 45 12.77 3.17 11.63
N ARG A 46 13.11 4.45 11.78
CA ARG A 46 12.48 5.35 12.77
C ARG A 46 10.98 5.54 12.51
N LEU A 47 10.57 5.68 11.25
CA LEU A 47 9.14 5.75 10.92
C LEU A 47 8.40 4.46 11.32
N VAL A 48 8.98 3.31 11.03
CA VAL A 48 8.41 2.00 11.39
C VAL A 48 8.30 1.84 12.91
N GLU A 49 9.33 2.21 13.66
CA GLU A 49 9.33 2.15 15.12
C GLU A 49 8.16 2.97 15.70
N ALA A 50 8.01 4.21 15.28
CA ALA A 50 6.92 5.08 15.73
C ALA A 50 5.53 4.57 15.33
N LEU A 51 5.39 4.04 14.11
CA LEU A 51 4.13 3.45 13.63
C LEU A 51 3.77 2.17 14.42
N LEU A 52 4.75 1.32 14.73
CA LEU A 52 4.53 0.10 15.49
C LEU A 52 4.19 0.39 16.95
N GLU A 53 4.85 1.36 17.58
CA GLU A 53 4.52 1.82 18.93
C GLU A 53 3.05 2.25 19.01
N ALA A 54 2.62 3.14 18.11
CA ALA A 54 1.26 3.62 18.06
C ALA A 54 0.25 2.49 17.76
N ALA A 55 0.53 1.61 16.79
CA ALA A 55 -0.34 0.50 16.43
C ALA A 55 -0.42 -0.59 17.52
N SER A 56 0.63 -0.76 18.33
CA SER A 56 0.65 -1.71 19.43
C SER A 56 -0.18 -1.22 20.62
N ALA A 57 -0.25 0.08 20.83
CA ALA A 57 -1.11 0.70 21.84
C ALA A 57 -2.60 0.61 21.49
N GLY A 58 -2.94 0.56 20.19
CA GLY A 58 -4.30 0.38 19.69
C GLY A 58 -4.38 0.60 18.20
N PHE A 59 -5.14 -0.24 17.52
CA PHE A 59 -5.35 -0.04 16.08
C PHE A 59 -6.26 1.17 15.85
N PRO A 60 -5.99 1.98 14.83
CA PRO A 60 -6.84 3.08 14.47
C PRO A 60 -8.22 2.58 14.04
N VAL A 61 -9.22 3.42 14.24
CA VAL A 61 -10.57 3.16 13.71
C VAL A 61 -10.54 3.41 12.21
N THR A 62 -10.50 2.33 11.45
CA THR A 62 -10.54 2.42 9.98
C THR A 62 -11.91 2.87 9.50
N MET A 63 -11.98 3.66 8.45
CA MET A 63 -13.23 3.90 7.74
C MET A 63 -13.86 2.55 7.37
N GLY A 64 -15.10 2.35 7.78
CA GLY A 64 -15.87 1.15 7.45
C GLY A 64 -16.08 1.06 5.94
N ILE A 65 -16.03 -0.15 5.40
CA ILE A 65 -16.56 -0.39 4.06
C ILE A 65 -18.07 -0.66 4.16
N PRO A 66 -18.86 -0.26 3.15
CA PRO A 66 -20.30 -0.53 3.14
C PRO A 66 -20.60 -2.02 3.34
N GLU A 67 -21.71 -2.32 3.99
CA GLU A 67 -22.08 -3.69 4.37
C GLU A 67 -22.10 -4.65 3.17
N SER A 68 -22.55 -4.18 2.02
CA SER A 68 -22.56 -4.94 0.76
C SER A 68 -21.20 -5.47 0.30
N PHE A 69 -20.08 -4.89 0.79
CA PHE A 69 -18.73 -5.32 0.47
C PHE A 69 -18.07 -6.20 1.56
N LEU A 70 -18.73 -6.38 2.71
CA LEU A 70 -18.19 -7.19 3.80
C LEU A 70 -17.91 -8.66 3.40
N PRO A 71 -18.71 -9.33 2.56
CA PRO A 71 -18.40 -10.69 2.12
C PRO A 71 -17.05 -10.79 1.42
N LEU A 72 -16.71 -9.85 0.52
CA LEU A 72 -15.41 -9.82 -0.18
C LEU A 72 -14.24 -9.62 0.79
N ARG A 73 -14.43 -8.76 1.80
CA ARG A 73 -13.42 -8.55 2.86
C ARG A 73 -13.21 -9.80 3.69
N GLN A 74 -14.28 -10.50 4.04
CA GLN A 74 -14.23 -11.72 4.84
C GLN A 74 -13.55 -12.86 4.07
N GLU A 75 -13.90 -13.03 2.79
CA GLU A 75 -13.28 -13.99 1.88
C GLU A 75 -11.78 -13.74 1.76
N LEU A 76 -11.38 -12.49 1.44
CA LEU A 76 -9.96 -12.12 1.37
C LEU A 76 -9.23 -12.40 2.69
N GLY A 77 -9.86 -12.07 3.82
CA GLY A 77 -9.29 -12.36 5.14
C GLY A 77 -9.09 -13.86 5.36
N GLY A 78 -10.07 -14.69 4.97
CA GLY A 78 -9.98 -16.15 5.02
C GLY A 78 -8.80 -16.69 4.20
N LEU A 79 -8.66 -16.23 2.97
CA LEU A 79 -7.59 -16.65 2.06
C LEU A 79 -6.21 -16.23 2.60
N VAL A 80 -6.04 -14.98 2.99
CA VAL A 80 -4.75 -14.43 3.44
C VAL A 80 -4.31 -15.06 4.76
N TYR A 81 -5.17 -15.09 5.79
CA TYR A 81 -4.80 -15.67 7.08
C TYR A 81 -4.68 -17.19 6.99
N GLY A 82 -5.56 -17.85 6.20
CA GLY A 82 -5.48 -19.28 5.96
C GLY A 82 -4.18 -19.70 5.30
N SER A 83 -3.71 -18.96 4.29
CA SER A 83 -2.41 -19.24 3.65
C SER A 83 -1.22 -19.11 4.60
N MET A 84 -1.34 -18.32 5.67
CA MET A 84 -0.35 -18.17 6.72
C MET A 84 -0.51 -19.18 7.86
N GLY A 85 -1.48 -20.10 7.79
CA GLY A 85 -1.80 -21.04 8.87
C GLY A 85 -2.41 -20.39 10.12
N ILE A 86 -2.99 -19.19 10.00
CA ILE A 86 -3.56 -18.44 11.12
C ILE A 86 -5.07 -18.70 11.21
N PRO A 87 -5.54 -19.45 12.22
CA PRO A 87 -6.95 -19.78 12.38
C PRO A 87 -7.80 -18.53 12.71
N ARG A 88 -9.10 -18.60 12.40
CA ARG A 88 -10.01 -17.47 12.63
C ARG A 88 -10.14 -17.07 14.11
N HIS A 89 -10.04 -18.04 15.00
CA HIS A 89 -10.17 -17.83 16.45
C HIS A 89 -8.88 -17.36 17.13
N ASP A 90 -7.72 -17.45 16.46
CA ASP A 90 -6.45 -16.99 17.00
C ASP A 90 -6.31 -15.46 16.85
N ALA A 91 -6.85 -14.76 17.83
CA ALA A 91 -6.88 -13.30 17.85
C ALA A 91 -5.46 -12.70 17.91
N GLU A 92 -4.54 -13.34 18.66
CA GLU A 92 -3.19 -12.82 18.85
C GLU A 92 -2.34 -13.01 17.59
N ALA A 93 -2.34 -14.18 16.94
CA ALA A 93 -1.65 -14.37 15.68
C ALA A 93 -2.18 -13.44 14.59
N ARG A 94 -3.49 -13.17 14.58
CA ARG A 94 -4.12 -12.19 13.66
C ARG A 94 -3.69 -10.75 13.98
N ARG A 95 -3.59 -10.39 15.26
CA ARG A 95 -3.08 -9.10 15.70
C ARG A 95 -1.64 -8.89 15.23
N LEU A 96 -0.75 -9.86 15.47
CA LEU A 96 0.64 -9.83 15.03
C LEU A 96 0.77 -9.74 13.50
N ALA A 97 -0.03 -10.51 12.76
CA ALA A 97 -0.05 -10.42 11.30
C ALA A 97 -0.54 -9.05 10.79
N ARG A 98 -1.48 -8.42 11.51
CA ARG A 98 -1.97 -7.07 11.19
C ARG A 98 -0.91 -5.99 11.45
N LEU A 99 -0.11 -6.11 12.50
CA LEU A 99 0.99 -5.19 12.82
C LEU A 99 2.01 -5.07 11.69
N ARG A 100 2.18 -6.09 10.86
CA ARG A 100 3.06 -6.04 9.68
C ARG A 100 2.71 -4.92 8.70
N ASN A 101 1.47 -4.42 8.70
CA ASN A 101 1.13 -3.27 7.86
C ASN A 101 1.99 -2.05 8.22
N TRP A 102 2.24 -1.80 9.50
CA TRP A 102 3.01 -0.66 9.99
C TRP A 102 4.53 -0.91 9.99
N GLU A 103 4.96 -2.16 9.70
CA GLU A 103 6.35 -2.49 9.32
C GLU A 103 6.61 -2.36 7.82
N PHE A 104 5.68 -1.87 7.03
CA PHE A 104 5.72 -1.98 5.56
C PHE A 104 5.98 -3.42 5.09
N PHE A 105 5.44 -4.41 5.80
CA PHE A 105 5.68 -5.84 5.56
C PHE A 105 7.17 -6.19 5.47
N ARG A 106 8.02 -5.51 6.25
CA ARG A 106 9.49 -5.62 6.27
C ARG A 106 10.19 -5.15 4.98
N ALA A 107 9.51 -4.45 4.09
CA ALA A 107 10.13 -3.93 2.88
C ALA A 107 11.27 -2.95 3.24
N PRO A 108 12.41 -2.99 2.53
CA PRO A 108 13.54 -2.07 2.77
C PRO A 108 13.22 -0.62 2.38
N VAL A 109 12.21 -0.43 1.53
CA VAL A 109 11.72 0.89 1.13
C VAL A 109 10.25 1.03 1.49
N GLY A 110 9.93 2.09 2.23
CA GLY A 110 8.59 2.55 2.50
C GLY A 110 8.35 3.90 1.82
N ALA A 111 7.19 4.09 1.24
CA ALA A 111 6.81 5.38 0.69
C ALA A 111 5.39 5.76 1.11
N VAL A 112 5.06 7.04 1.02
CA VAL A 112 3.68 7.52 1.12
C VAL A 112 3.31 8.29 -0.14
N VAL A 113 2.08 8.08 -0.59
CA VAL A 113 1.49 8.76 -1.75
C VAL A 113 0.50 9.79 -1.24
N CYS A 114 0.68 11.01 -1.67
CA CYS A 114 -0.08 12.16 -1.21
C CYS A 114 -0.67 12.92 -2.40
N MET A 115 -1.64 13.78 -2.09
CA MET A 115 -2.26 14.72 -3.02
C MET A 115 -2.53 16.02 -2.25
N HIS A 116 -2.57 17.17 -2.94
CA HIS A 116 -2.96 18.42 -2.30
C HIS A 116 -4.37 18.30 -1.69
N ARG A 117 -4.56 18.80 -0.47
CA ARG A 117 -5.81 18.61 0.29
C ARG A 117 -7.04 19.27 -0.34
N ASP A 118 -6.86 20.32 -1.14
CA ASP A 118 -7.93 21.03 -1.82
C ASP A 118 -8.35 20.39 -3.15
N LEU A 119 -7.65 19.35 -3.59
CA LEU A 119 -8.02 18.54 -4.75
C LEU A 119 -9.08 17.50 -4.39
N GLY A 120 -9.90 17.11 -5.37
CA GLY A 120 -11.06 16.26 -5.15
C GLY A 120 -10.93 14.83 -5.70
N LEU A 121 -12.08 14.17 -5.71
CA LEU A 121 -12.19 12.78 -6.17
C LEU A 121 -11.72 12.61 -7.62
N VAL A 122 -12.02 13.57 -8.50
CA VAL A 122 -11.61 13.53 -9.91
C VAL A 122 -10.09 13.51 -10.05
N ASP A 123 -9.39 14.27 -9.20
CA ASP A 123 -7.93 14.37 -9.25
C ASP A 123 -7.26 13.11 -8.68
N SER A 124 -7.93 12.43 -7.74
CA SER A 124 -7.46 11.15 -7.20
C SER A 124 -7.42 10.03 -8.26
N LEU A 125 -8.20 10.14 -9.36
CA LEU A 125 -8.08 9.23 -10.50
C LEU A 125 -6.68 9.33 -11.14
N GLY A 126 -6.14 10.56 -11.28
CA GLY A 126 -4.77 10.78 -11.75
C GLY A 126 -3.73 10.13 -10.84
N VAL A 127 -3.90 10.28 -9.52
CA VAL A 127 -3.01 9.61 -8.54
C VAL A 127 -3.11 8.09 -8.66
N GLY A 128 -4.32 7.53 -8.85
CA GLY A 128 -4.52 6.09 -9.06
C GLY A 128 -3.83 5.59 -10.33
N MET A 129 -3.90 6.33 -11.44
CA MET A 129 -3.22 5.99 -12.69
C MET A 129 -1.69 6.04 -12.53
N PHE A 130 -1.16 7.09 -11.88
CA PHE A 130 0.25 7.18 -11.52
C PHE A 130 0.70 5.99 -10.67
N LEU A 131 -0.04 5.73 -9.58
CA LEU A 131 0.30 4.64 -8.66
C LEU A 131 0.30 3.28 -9.38
N GLN A 132 -0.73 2.97 -10.17
CA GLN A 132 -0.79 1.70 -10.90
C GLN A 132 0.37 1.57 -11.91
N THR A 133 0.73 2.65 -12.61
CA THR A 133 1.88 2.66 -13.52
C THR A 133 3.18 2.39 -12.77
N LEU A 134 3.36 3.01 -11.59
CA LEU A 134 4.50 2.75 -10.71
C LEU A 134 4.57 1.28 -10.28
N LEU A 135 3.45 0.70 -9.84
CA LEU A 135 3.40 -0.71 -9.43
C LEU A 135 3.80 -1.66 -10.57
N LEU A 136 3.32 -1.41 -11.79
CA LEU A 136 3.68 -2.21 -12.96
C LEU A 136 5.16 -2.03 -13.32
N GLY A 137 5.67 -0.80 -13.33
CA GLY A 137 7.08 -0.52 -13.59
C GLY A 137 8.03 -1.19 -12.59
N LEU A 138 7.67 -1.20 -11.30
CA LEU A 138 8.43 -1.91 -10.27
C LEU A 138 8.35 -3.44 -10.44
N THR A 139 7.17 -3.96 -10.80
CA THR A 139 6.97 -5.40 -11.03
C THR A 139 7.80 -5.89 -12.20
N GLU A 140 7.86 -5.15 -13.29
CA GLU A 140 8.69 -5.48 -14.47
C GLU A 140 10.17 -5.57 -14.12
N ARG A 141 10.62 -4.79 -13.11
CA ARG A 141 11.99 -4.80 -12.57
C ARG A 141 12.22 -5.83 -11.47
N GLY A 142 11.29 -6.78 -11.28
CA GLY A 142 11.38 -7.85 -10.28
C GLY A 142 11.13 -7.41 -8.85
N LEU A 143 10.63 -6.19 -8.63
CA LEU A 143 10.27 -5.69 -7.32
C LEU A 143 8.79 -5.96 -7.03
N GLY A 144 8.52 -6.37 -5.80
CA GLY A 144 7.15 -6.47 -5.30
C GLY A 144 6.72 -5.18 -4.61
N THR A 145 5.40 -5.00 -4.54
CA THR A 145 4.79 -3.83 -3.89
C THR A 145 3.58 -4.21 -3.05
N CYS A 146 3.27 -3.39 -2.05
CA CYS A 146 2.00 -3.45 -1.33
C CYS A 146 1.49 -2.05 -1.00
N VAL A 147 0.34 -1.70 -1.55
CA VAL A 147 -0.38 -0.46 -1.20
C VAL A 147 -1.08 -0.65 0.15
N GLN A 148 -0.95 0.33 1.06
CA GLN A 148 -1.36 0.24 2.45
C GLN A 148 -2.11 1.49 2.90
N VAL A 149 -3.45 1.44 2.87
CA VAL A 149 -4.28 2.57 3.37
C VAL A 149 -4.07 2.80 4.86
N SER A 150 -3.76 1.74 5.63
CA SER A 150 -3.53 1.82 7.08
C SER A 150 -2.39 2.77 7.50
N ILE A 151 -1.45 3.08 6.63
CA ILE A 151 -0.37 4.05 6.92
C ILE A 151 -0.92 5.47 7.02
N ALA A 152 -1.93 5.82 6.21
CA ALA A 152 -2.54 7.16 6.22
C ALA A 152 -3.31 7.47 7.53
N GLU A 153 -3.65 6.45 8.30
CA GLU A 153 -4.37 6.59 9.56
C GLU A 153 -3.51 7.21 10.67
N TYR A 154 -2.17 7.15 10.56
CA TYR A 154 -1.22 7.77 11.48
C TYR A 154 -0.57 9.02 10.87
N LEU A 155 -1.39 9.92 10.35
CA LEU A 155 -0.96 11.12 9.61
C LEU A 155 0.09 11.95 10.36
N ALA A 156 -0.08 12.16 11.66
CA ALA A 156 0.87 12.97 12.46
C ALA A 156 2.26 12.32 12.50
N ILE A 157 2.32 10.99 12.67
CA ILE A 157 3.59 10.25 12.67
C ILE A 157 4.25 10.32 11.29
N VAL A 158 3.47 10.09 10.23
CA VAL A 158 3.97 10.15 8.85
C VAL A 158 4.55 11.53 8.54
N ARG A 159 3.85 12.61 8.92
CA ARG A 159 4.32 13.99 8.73
C ARG A 159 5.63 14.26 9.45
N ALA A 160 5.70 13.90 10.73
CA ALA A 160 6.88 14.13 11.56
C ALA A 160 8.14 13.41 11.05
N HIS A 161 8.00 12.22 10.45
CA HIS A 161 9.13 11.39 10.01
C HIS A 161 9.51 11.59 8.55
N LEU A 162 8.57 12.02 7.71
CA LEU A 162 8.81 12.19 6.27
C LEU A 162 8.76 13.64 5.79
N ASP A 163 8.58 14.61 6.70
CA ASP A 163 8.45 16.05 6.41
C ASP A 163 7.34 16.32 5.39
N VAL A 164 6.20 15.59 5.52
CA VAL A 164 5.06 15.79 4.61
C VAL A 164 4.36 17.12 4.95
N PRO A 165 4.28 18.07 4.01
CA PRO A 165 3.63 19.35 4.21
C PRO A 165 2.17 19.26 4.64
N ASP A 166 1.70 20.27 5.38
CA ASP A 166 0.32 20.28 5.91
C ASP A 166 -0.77 20.47 4.84
N ASP A 167 -0.40 21.02 3.68
CA ASP A 167 -1.28 21.16 2.53
C ASP A 167 -1.50 19.84 1.74
N LEU A 168 -0.81 18.76 2.14
CA LEU A 168 -0.98 17.46 1.52
C LEU A 168 -1.83 16.51 2.37
N THR A 169 -2.70 15.76 1.69
CA THR A 169 -3.40 14.61 2.25
C THR A 169 -2.64 13.33 1.90
N VAL A 170 -2.34 12.51 2.90
CA VAL A 170 -1.77 11.17 2.68
C VAL A 170 -2.89 10.22 2.27
N LEU A 171 -2.78 9.62 1.09
CA LEU A 171 -3.76 8.69 0.53
C LEU A 171 -3.46 7.25 0.95
N CYS A 172 -2.20 6.85 0.88
CA CYS A 172 -1.76 5.51 1.26
C CYS A 172 -0.24 5.46 1.49
N GLY A 173 0.20 4.41 2.17
CA GLY A 173 1.57 3.95 2.15
C GLY A 173 1.82 2.98 0.99
N LEU A 174 3.09 2.77 0.67
CA LEU A 174 3.56 1.84 -0.34
C LEU A 174 4.83 1.14 0.16
N ALA A 175 4.74 -0.16 0.37
CA ALA A 175 5.90 -1.01 0.64
C ALA A 175 6.53 -1.44 -0.69
N ILE A 176 7.87 -1.35 -0.81
CA ILE A 176 8.62 -1.71 -2.02
C ILE A 176 9.84 -2.56 -1.63
N GLY A 177 10.01 -3.71 -2.26
CA GLY A 177 11.14 -4.60 -2.01
C GLY A 177 11.06 -5.88 -2.81
N TYR A 178 12.00 -6.78 -2.58
CA TYR A 178 11.95 -8.12 -3.17
C TYR A 178 11.01 -9.00 -2.33
N PRO A 179 10.01 -9.64 -2.94
CA PRO A 179 9.11 -10.54 -2.22
C PRO A 179 9.88 -11.69 -1.58
N ASP A 180 9.51 -12.05 -0.35
CA ASP A 180 10.01 -13.29 0.26
C ASP A 180 9.32 -14.49 -0.41
N PRO A 181 10.04 -15.34 -1.16
CA PRO A 181 9.45 -16.47 -1.87
C PRO A 181 8.99 -17.59 -0.93
N ALA A 182 9.53 -17.63 0.29
CA ALA A 182 9.15 -18.64 1.29
C ALA A 182 7.87 -18.27 2.04
N PHE A 183 7.37 -17.03 1.89
CA PHE A 183 6.17 -16.59 2.60
C PHE A 183 4.89 -16.97 1.86
N PRO A 184 4.05 -17.87 2.42
CA PRO A 184 2.94 -18.48 1.67
C PRO A 184 1.94 -17.47 1.10
N ALA A 185 1.64 -16.39 1.84
CA ALA A 185 0.71 -15.38 1.37
C ALA A 185 1.22 -14.55 0.17
N ASN A 186 2.51 -14.65 -0.19
CA ASN A 186 3.06 -14.00 -1.39
C ASN A 186 2.73 -14.77 -2.68
N SER A 187 2.46 -16.07 -2.57
CA SER A 187 2.06 -16.92 -3.71
C SER A 187 0.55 -16.98 -3.91
N LEU A 188 -0.23 -16.29 -3.06
CA LEU A 188 -1.68 -16.32 -3.10
C LEU A 188 -2.22 -15.58 -4.33
N ALA A 189 -2.92 -16.30 -5.20
CA ALA A 189 -3.73 -15.72 -6.27
C ALA A 189 -5.13 -15.40 -5.74
N VAL A 190 -5.39 -14.13 -5.45
CA VAL A 190 -6.71 -13.67 -4.99
C VAL A 190 -7.66 -13.60 -6.18
N PRO A 191 -8.81 -14.30 -6.17
CA PRO A 191 -9.77 -14.27 -7.25
C PRO A 191 -10.35 -12.87 -7.47
N ARG A 192 -10.87 -12.64 -8.67
CA ARG A 192 -11.63 -11.43 -9.04
C ARG A 192 -13.01 -11.83 -9.48
N ASN A 193 -13.96 -10.93 -9.29
CA ASN A 193 -15.30 -11.11 -9.81
C ASN A 193 -15.26 -11.22 -11.35
N PRO A 194 -16.22 -11.96 -11.97
CA PRO A 194 -16.33 -12.03 -13.42
C PRO A 194 -16.48 -10.63 -14.05
N VAL A 195 -15.95 -10.47 -15.25
CA VAL A 195 -15.97 -9.18 -15.99
C VAL A 195 -17.41 -8.69 -16.17
N GLU A 196 -18.33 -9.61 -16.44
CA GLU A 196 -19.75 -9.33 -16.69
C GLU A 196 -20.46 -8.70 -15.49
N SER A 197 -19.96 -8.99 -14.27
CA SER A 197 -20.50 -8.40 -13.03
C SER A 197 -20.02 -7.00 -12.73
N LYS A 198 -19.04 -6.50 -13.49
CA LYS A 198 -18.35 -5.23 -13.24
C LYS A 198 -18.37 -4.27 -14.43
N ILE A 199 -18.50 -4.79 -15.64
CA ILE A 199 -18.44 -4.01 -16.87
C ILE A 199 -19.83 -4.01 -17.52
N GLY A 200 -20.49 -2.85 -17.49
CA GLY A 200 -21.69 -2.62 -18.29
C GLY A 200 -21.31 -2.53 -19.77
N ARG A 201 -22.05 -3.25 -20.61
CA ARG A 201 -21.91 -3.16 -22.06
C ARG A 201 -23.15 -2.52 -22.64
N ALA A 202 -23.01 -1.37 -23.30
CA ALA A 202 -24.04 -0.88 -24.21
C ALA A 202 -23.99 -1.73 -25.48
N HIS A 203 -25.14 -2.16 -25.96
CA HIS A 203 -25.20 -2.80 -27.28
C HIS A 203 -24.87 -1.73 -28.34
N VAL A 204 -23.82 -2.01 -29.11
CA VAL A 204 -23.46 -1.26 -30.31
C VAL A 204 -24.12 -1.91 -31.48
#